data_859858c596ffcaf5a6d6893f4c687690
#
_entry.id   859858c596ffcaf5a6d6893f4c687690
#
_cell.length_a   1.000
_cell.length_b   1.000
_cell.length_c   1.000
_cell.angle_alpha   90.00
_cell.angle_beta   90.00
_cell.angle_gamma   90.00
#
_symmetry.space_group_name_H-M   'P 1'
#
loop_
_entity.id
_entity.type
_entity.pdbx_description
1 polymer ?
#
loop_
_entity_poly.entity_id
_entity_poly.type
_entity_poly.pdbx_seq_one_letter_code
_entity_poly.pdbx_strand_id
1 'polypeptide(L)'
;WESDPNAPGPDTNTETPDGIRQSPDNVDENHDVHLALGLIERMKEKYNIDAGRIFMQGMSMGNMMTSLFARNFGNVLAGAAGSGCASFLSLLFDENEKIKNRAGHLAVWQSRPELNDIPPEKEEALKVNKYNRLYWMRLNECGTLPEICIRGENNFAFYKGRKADLVYLDIKNRDHGQSFDDAALIWDYFFSGLRRESDGTIRNIGSVKERKGDTFAIALSQGSSRAWKNNQVIKMTGNAIRWEKLKYHGLNGGEKVRGIYTCVPLTFLAEAFDGECEYSKDTLTAVLTLKDGRKMQFARGSIGCVTDQELTAMYCEALHRDGELYVSAEWFAKYAYNLQVSECDGVIYITDHFSELSLNMADLIRDILNDKAVPDNYDEMI
;
A
#
# COMPACT_ATOMS: atom_id res chain seq x y z
N TRP A 1 9.69 10.39 -24.96
CA TRP A 1 10.16 9.50 -23.92
C TRP A 1 11.03 10.30 -22.97
N GLU A 2 10.71 10.25 -21.69
CA GLU A 2 11.60 10.78 -20.67
C GLU A 2 12.53 9.63 -20.26
N SER A 3 13.80 9.68 -20.67
CA SER A 3 14.82 8.75 -20.22
C SER A 3 15.53 9.35 -19.00
N ASP A 4 15.79 8.53 -17.97
CA ASP A 4 16.73 8.91 -16.93
C ASP A 4 18.14 8.97 -17.58
N PRO A 5 18.81 10.14 -17.59
CA PRO A 5 20.14 10.26 -18.18
C PRO A 5 21.19 9.40 -17.45
N ASN A 6 20.88 8.87 -16.27
CA ASN A 6 21.76 8.01 -15.49
C ASN A 6 21.34 6.54 -15.47
N ALA A 7 20.18 6.21 -16.05
CA ALA A 7 19.77 4.81 -16.18
C ALA A 7 20.48 4.16 -17.37
N PRO A 8 20.95 2.91 -17.27
CA PRO A 8 21.28 2.11 -18.43
C PRO A 8 19.96 1.76 -19.15
N GLY A 9 19.46 2.73 -19.91
CA GLY A 9 18.23 2.53 -20.68
C GLY A 9 18.47 1.58 -21.85
N PRO A 10 17.42 0.93 -22.36
CA PRO A 10 17.50 0.34 -23.68
C PRO A 10 17.93 1.44 -24.64
N ASP A 11 18.85 1.11 -25.52
CA ASP A 11 19.39 2.01 -26.53
C ASP A 11 18.20 2.65 -27.30
N THR A 12 17.89 3.88 -26.92
CA THR A 12 16.76 4.62 -27.49
C THR A 12 17.06 5.14 -28.90
N ASN A 13 18.23 4.82 -29.44
CA ASN A 13 18.67 5.09 -30.80
C ASN A 13 18.12 4.08 -31.83
N THR A 14 17.08 3.33 -31.53
CA THR A 14 16.36 2.60 -32.56
C THR A 14 15.69 3.61 -33.47
N GLU A 15 16.40 3.99 -34.55
CA GLU A 15 15.74 4.49 -35.75
C GLU A 15 14.70 3.44 -36.16
N THR A 16 13.44 3.79 -36.03
CA THR A 16 12.41 2.96 -36.66
C THR A 16 12.63 3.02 -38.16
N PRO A 17 12.33 1.94 -38.93
CA PRO A 17 12.49 1.94 -40.36
C PRO A 17 11.85 3.11 -41.10
N ASP A 18 10.89 3.78 -40.44
CA ASP A 18 10.13 4.90 -41.00
C ASP A 18 10.72 6.27 -40.61
N GLY A 19 11.91 6.34 -40.01
CA GLY A 19 12.58 7.59 -39.65
C GLY A 19 11.85 8.40 -38.59
N ILE A 20 11.09 7.75 -37.69
CA ILE A 20 10.40 8.42 -36.56
C ILE A 20 11.46 8.97 -35.61
N ARG A 21 11.50 10.29 -35.49
CA ARG A 21 12.42 10.96 -34.59
C ARG A 21 12.02 10.69 -33.14
N GLN A 22 13.01 10.46 -32.28
CA GLN A 22 12.79 10.47 -30.84
C GLN A 22 12.24 11.84 -30.42
N SER A 23 11.30 11.82 -29.46
CA SER A 23 10.86 13.06 -28.83
C SER A 23 12.02 13.65 -28.02
N PRO A 24 12.29 14.97 -28.13
CA PRO A 24 13.32 15.61 -27.36
C PRO A 24 13.10 15.45 -25.84
N ASP A 25 14.18 15.37 -25.07
CA ASP A 25 14.11 15.38 -23.59
C ASP A 25 13.57 16.71 -23.06
N ASN A 26 13.77 17.80 -23.75
CA ASN A 26 13.14 19.06 -23.44
C ASN A 26 11.62 18.96 -23.64
N VAL A 27 10.89 19.00 -22.54
CA VAL A 27 9.42 18.84 -22.53
C VAL A 27 8.69 19.88 -23.40
N ASP A 28 9.26 21.06 -23.54
CA ASP A 28 8.69 22.14 -24.37
C ASP A 28 8.89 21.92 -25.87
N GLU A 29 9.75 20.99 -26.26
CA GLU A 29 10.00 20.57 -27.64
C GLU A 29 9.50 19.15 -27.93
N ASN A 30 8.95 18.48 -26.90
CA ASN A 30 8.51 17.09 -26.99
C ASN A 30 7.26 16.95 -27.85
N HIS A 31 7.39 16.25 -28.97
CA HIS A 31 6.33 16.10 -29.97
C HIS A 31 5.11 15.35 -29.44
N ASP A 32 5.30 14.37 -28.57
CA ASP A 32 4.19 13.58 -28.02
C ASP A 32 3.35 14.42 -27.06
N VAL A 33 4.00 15.28 -26.28
CA VAL A 33 3.32 16.27 -25.40
C VAL A 33 2.51 17.26 -26.26
N HIS A 34 3.11 17.81 -27.30
CA HIS A 34 2.41 18.76 -28.19
C HIS A 34 1.26 18.09 -28.94
N LEU A 35 1.43 16.83 -29.34
CA LEU A 35 0.34 16.05 -29.94
C LEU A 35 -0.83 15.90 -28.95
N ALA A 36 -0.54 15.51 -27.69
CA ALA A 36 -1.57 15.35 -26.66
C ALA A 36 -2.31 16.68 -26.39
N LEU A 37 -1.59 17.80 -26.23
CA LEU A 37 -2.18 19.12 -26.05
C LEU A 37 -3.03 19.53 -27.27
N GLY A 38 -2.50 19.35 -28.48
CA GLY A 38 -3.21 19.65 -29.73
C GLY A 38 -4.48 18.80 -29.91
N LEU A 39 -4.46 17.54 -29.52
CA LEU A 39 -5.64 16.67 -29.54
C LEU A 39 -6.70 17.15 -28.54
N ILE A 40 -6.32 17.55 -27.31
CA ILE A 40 -7.25 18.12 -26.34
C ILE A 40 -7.97 19.34 -26.92
N GLU A 41 -7.23 20.31 -27.45
CA GLU A 41 -7.82 21.51 -28.02
C GLU A 41 -8.68 21.18 -29.26
N ARG A 42 -8.21 20.34 -30.14
CA ARG A 42 -8.98 19.91 -31.32
C ARG A 42 -10.30 19.22 -30.99
N MET A 43 -10.29 18.40 -29.91
CA MET A 43 -11.51 17.71 -29.45
C MET A 43 -12.48 18.69 -28.81
N LYS A 44 -12.00 19.67 -28.04
CA LYS A 44 -12.83 20.74 -27.47
C LYS A 44 -13.48 21.62 -28.57
N GLU A 45 -12.76 21.92 -29.64
CA GLU A 45 -13.31 22.65 -30.79
C GLU A 45 -14.39 21.87 -31.55
N LYS A 46 -14.18 20.58 -31.70
CA LYS A 46 -15.00 19.73 -32.58
C LYS A 46 -16.23 19.15 -31.88
N TYR A 47 -16.14 18.93 -30.58
CA TYR A 47 -17.16 18.23 -29.79
C TYR A 47 -17.51 19.01 -28.52
N ASN A 48 -18.68 18.73 -27.96
CA ASN A 48 -19.10 19.29 -26.68
C ASN A 48 -18.41 18.56 -25.52
N ILE A 49 -17.14 18.89 -25.29
CA ILE A 49 -16.32 18.29 -24.24
C ILE A 49 -16.44 19.13 -22.96
N ASP A 50 -16.65 18.44 -21.82
CA ASP A 50 -16.50 19.07 -20.52
C ASP A 50 -15.01 19.27 -20.20
N ALA A 51 -14.52 20.49 -20.38
CA ALA A 51 -13.12 20.82 -20.16
C ALA A 51 -12.64 20.59 -18.72
N GLY A 52 -13.56 20.54 -17.75
CA GLY A 52 -13.24 20.19 -16.37
C GLY A 52 -13.11 18.69 -16.11
N ARG A 53 -13.32 17.83 -17.12
CA ARG A 53 -13.31 16.36 -16.97
C ARG A 53 -12.45 15.68 -18.04
N ILE A 54 -11.26 16.19 -18.22
CA ILE A 54 -10.24 15.60 -19.09
C ILE A 54 -9.30 14.78 -18.20
N PHE A 55 -9.07 13.54 -18.60
CA PHE A 55 -8.25 12.58 -17.86
C PHE A 55 -7.18 11.98 -18.78
N MET A 56 -6.07 11.57 -18.19
CA MET A 56 -5.03 10.85 -18.90
C MET A 56 -4.73 9.55 -18.20
N GLN A 57 -4.59 8.48 -18.97
CA GLN A 57 -4.23 7.15 -18.45
C GLN A 57 -3.18 6.52 -19.36
N GLY A 58 -2.21 5.84 -18.74
CA GLY A 58 -1.18 5.11 -19.47
C GLY A 58 -0.65 3.91 -18.69
N MET A 59 -0.14 2.92 -19.43
CA MET A 59 0.47 1.71 -18.89
C MET A 59 1.91 1.59 -19.41
N SER A 60 2.86 1.16 -18.56
CA SER A 60 4.27 0.98 -18.90
C SER A 60 4.86 2.28 -19.48
N MET A 61 5.32 2.29 -20.73
CA MET A 61 5.77 3.49 -21.43
C MET A 61 4.67 4.56 -21.53
N GLY A 62 3.41 4.14 -21.66
CA GLY A 62 2.26 5.06 -21.59
C GLY A 62 2.13 5.72 -20.22
N ASN A 63 2.54 5.03 -19.14
CA ASN A 63 2.62 5.67 -17.82
C ASN A 63 3.78 6.67 -17.72
N MET A 64 4.91 6.41 -18.36
CA MET A 64 6.01 7.38 -18.44
C MET A 64 5.53 8.68 -19.08
N MET A 65 4.81 8.58 -20.22
CA MET A 65 4.21 9.73 -20.89
C MET A 65 3.14 10.40 -20.00
N THR A 66 2.28 9.62 -19.34
CA THR A 66 1.27 10.15 -18.43
C THR A 66 1.91 10.93 -17.27
N SER A 67 2.97 10.39 -16.67
CA SER A 67 3.70 11.05 -15.59
C SER A 67 4.40 12.32 -16.05
N LEU A 68 5.06 12.29 -17.23
CA LEU A 68 5.68 13.45 -17.84
C LEU A 68 4.65 14.57 -18.05
N PHE A 69 3.51 14.24 -18.67
CA PHE A 69 2.43 15.18 -18.94
C PHE A 69 1.82 15.72 -17.64
N ALA A 70 1.53 14.84 -16.68
CA ALA A 70 0.95 15.22 -15.39
C ALA A 70 1.81 16.21 -14.61
N ARG A 71 3.13 16.03 -14.59
CA ARG A 71 4.06 16.91 -13.88
C ARG A 71 4.26 18.28 -14.54
N ASN A 72 4.10 18.35 -15.86
CA ASN A 72 4.42 19.56 -16.62
C ASN A 72 3.18 20.30 -17.15
N PHE A 73 2.12 19.58 -17.49
CA PHE A 73 0.87 20.10 -18.10
C PHE A 73 -0.39 19.57 -17.41
N GLY A 74 -0.27 19.02 -16.22
CA GLY A 74 -1.41 18.47 -15.46
C GLY A 74 -2.50 19.47 -15.11
N ASN A 75 -2.22 20.78 -15.25
CA ASN A 75 -3.20 21.85 -15.05
C ASN A 75 -4.38 21.81 -16.05
N VAL A 76 -4.28 21.06 -17.17
CA VAL A 76 -5.41 20.84 -18.11
C VAL A 76 -6.20 19.57 -17.78
N LEU A 77 -5.76 18.75 -16.80
CA LEU A 77 -6.38 17.49 -16.42
C LEU A 77 -7.13 17.60 -15.11
N ALA A 78 -8.24 16.87 -14.98
CA ALA A 78 -8.91 16.63 -13.70
C ALA A 78 -8.24 15.50 -12.90
N GLY A 79 -7.58 14.56 -13.58
CA GLY A 79 -6.84 13.48 -12.96
C GLY A 79 -5.99 12.71 -13.97
N ALA A 80 -4.98 12.03 -13.44
CA ALA A 80 -4.09 11.14 -14.19
C ALA A 80 -3.98 9.77 -13.53
N ALA A 81 -3.85 8.72 -14.34
CA ALA A 81 -3.70 7.36 -13.86
C ALA A 81 -2.56 6.64 -14.58
N GLY A 82 -1.66 6.05 -13.80
CA GLY A 82 -0.53 5.31 -14.31
C GLY A 82 -0.47 3.88 -13.79
N SER A 83 -0.11 2.93 -14.65
CA SER A 83 0.08 1.54 -14.27
C SER A 83 1.34 0.92 -14.89
N GLY A 84 1.85 -0.12 -14.26
CA GLY A 84 2.93 -0.97 -14.79
C GLY A 84 4.34 -0.54 -14.46
N CYS A 85 4.66 0.74 -14.29
CA CYS A 85 5.96 1.21 -13.84
C CYS A 85 5.86 2.48 -13.02
N ALA A 86 6.89 2.78 -12.25
CA ALA A 86 7.03 4.04 -11.53
C ALA A 86 7.98 4.99 -12.26
N SER A 87 7.87 6.29 -12.01
CA SER A 87 8.84 7.26 -12.50
C SER A 87 10.15 7.15 -11.75
N PHE A 88 11.29 7.23 -12.45
CA PHE A 88 12.60 7.30 -11.82
C PHE A 88 12.72 8.52 -10.92
N LEU A 89 13.48 8.38 -9.81
CA LEU A 89 13.58 9.43 -8.81
C LEU A 89 14.23 10.72 -9.35
N SER A 90 15.21 10.59 -10.24
CA SER A 90 15.87 11.71 -10.93
C SER A 90 14.91 12.57 -11.77
N LEU A 91 13.78 12.01 -12.19
CA LEU A 91 12.73 12.72 -12.91
C LEU A 91 11.76 13.46 -11.99
N LEU A 92 11.65 13.01 -10.75
CA LEU A 92 10.74 13.54 -9.73
C LEU A 92 11.38 14.60 -8.84
N PHE A 93 12.67 14.43 -8.55
CA PHE A 93 13.41 15.25 -7.59
C PHE A 93 14.70 15.81 -8.21
N ASP A 94 15.13 16.95 -7.75
CA ASP A 94 16.43 17.50 -8.07
C ASP A 94 17.55 16.94 -7.16
N GLU A 95 18.78 17.43 -7.33
CA GLU A 95 19.95 17.05 -6.53
C GLU A 95 19.85 17.40 -5.04
N ASN A 96 18.94 18.32 -4.68
CA ASN A 96 18.67 18.73 -3.30
C ASN A 96 17.38 18.06 -2.76
N GLU A 97 16.90 16.98 -3.42
CA GLU A 97 15.67 16.25 -3.09
C GLU A 97 14.40 17.11 -3.15
N LYS A 98 14.41 18.23 -3.90
CA LYS A 98 13.25 19.08 -4.13
C LYS A 98 12.42 18.54 -5.29
N ILE A 99 11.12 18.67 -5.16
CA ILE A 99 10.15 18.21 -6.18
C ILE A 99 10.27 19.01 -7.48
N LYS A 100 10.49 18.31 -8.58
CA LYS A 100 10.46 18.85 -9.94
C LYS A 100 9.05 18.80 -10.50
N ASN A 101 8.33 19.95 -10.48
CA ASN A 101 6.95 20.04 -10.95
C ASN A 101 6.66 21.43 -11.51
N ARG A 102 5.97 21.50 -12.66
CA ARG A 102 5.55 22.77 -13.31
C ARG A 102 4.04 22.98 -13.21
N ALA A 103 3.26 21.90 -13.12
CA ALA A 103 1.79 21.94 -13.25
C ALA A 103 1.04 22.13 -11.92
N GLY A 104 1.72 21.94 -10.79
CA GLY A 104 1.09 21.97 -9.48
C GLY A 104 0.41 20.63 -9.10
N HIS A 105 -0.59 20.72 -8.24
CA HIS A 105 -1.33 19.57 -7.75
C HIS A 105 -2.22 18.93 -8.83
N LEU A 106 -2.40 17.62 -8.72
CA LEU A 106 -3.26 16.83 -9.60
C LEU A 106 -3.77 15.60 -8.84
N ALA A 107 -5.02 15.23 -9.04
CA ALA A 107 -5.51 13.94 -8.56
C ALA A 107 -4.85 12.80 -9.34
N VAL A 108 -4.21 11.87 -8.62
CA VAL A 108 -3.39 10.83 -9.25
C VAL A 108 -3.76 9.45 -8.74
N TRP A 109 -3.81 8.50 -9.66
CA TRP A 109 -3.92 7.07 -9.41
C TRP A 109 -2.64 6.37 -9.86
N GLN A 110 -2.09 5.55 -8.97
CA GLN A 110 -0.90 4.75 -9.25
C GLN A 110 -1.21 3.26 -9.04
N SER A 111 -1.24 2.48 -10.10
CA SER A 111 -1.30 1.01 -10.03
C SER A 111 0.09 0.42 -10.18
N ARG A 112 0.40 -0.59 -9.37
CA ARG A 112 1.66 -1.33 -9.44
C ARG A 112 1.41 -2.82 -9.55
N PRO A 113 2.16 -3.54 -10.39
CA PRO A 113 2.22 -5.00 -10.33
C PRO A 113 3.14 -5.41 -9.19
N GLU A 114 2.82 -6.48 -8.48
CA GLU A 114 3.71 -7.04 -7.46
C GLU A 114 4.93 -7.75 -8.07
N LEU A 115 4.73 -8.37 -9.23
CA LEU A 115 5.75 -9.13 -9.95
C LEU A 115 6.27 -8.36 -11.15
N ASN A 116 7.57 -8.50 -11.43
CA ASN A 116 8.20 -7.91 -12.62
C ASN A 116 7.94 -6.40 -12.78
N ASP A 117 7.97 -5.66 -11.67
CA ASP A 117 7.91 -4.19 -11.69
C ASP A 117 9.22 -3.60 -12.23
N ILE A 118 9.22 -2.32 -12.54
CA ILE A 118 10.38 -1.58 -13.03
C ILE A 118 10.69 -0.45 -12.04
N PRO A 119 11.86 -0.48 -11.39
CA PRO A 119 13.01 -1.39 -11.55
C PRO A 119 12.74 -2.81 -10.99
N PRO A 120 13.45 -3.84 -11.48
CA PRO A 120 13.16 -5.24 -11.12
C PRO A 120 13.70 -5.67 -9.75
N GLU A 121 14.70 -4.98 -9.21
CA GLU A 121 15.27 -5.26 -7.90
C GLU A 121 14.31 -4.86 -6.80
N LYS A 122 13.94 -5.80 -5.94
CA LYS A 122 12.91 -5.63 -4.90
C LYS A 122 13.10 -4.35 -4.07
N GLU A 123 14.28 -4.12 -3.52
CA GLU A 123 14.55 -2.98 -2.63
C GLU A 123 14.45 -1.66 -3.38
N GLU A 124 14.93 -1.61 -4.61
CA GLU A 124 14.85 -0.42 -5.44
C GLU A 124 13.41 -0.16 -5.89
N ALA A 125 12.66 -1.19 -6.29
CA ALA A 125 11.24 -1.08 -6.62
C ALA A 125 10.42 -0.52 -5.45
N LEU A 126 10.61 -1.04 -4.23
CA LEU A 126 9.94 -0.53 -3.02
C LEU A 126 10.29 0.94 -2.77
N LYS A 127 11.56 1.31 -2.89
CA LYS A 127 12.02 2.70 -2.74
C LYS A 127 11.38 3.61 -3.78
N VAL A 128 11.45 3.24 -5.05
CA VAL A 128 10.88 4.03 -6.16
C VAL A 128 9.38 4.18 -5.99
N ASN A 129 8.66 3.11 -5.66
CA ASN A 129 7.21 3.15 -5.38
C ASN A 129 6.87 4.07 -4.19
N LYS A 130 7.64 4.00 -3.11
CA LYS A 130 7.49 4.90 -1.95
C LYS A 130 7.64 6.36 -2.35
N TYR A 131 8.72 6.73 -3.04
CA TYR A 131 8.98 8.12 -3.41
C TYR A 131 8.03 8.65 -4.49
N ASN A 132 7.49 7.81 -5.39
CA ASN A 132 6.40 8.20 -6.28
C ASN A 132 5.12 8.56 -5.52
N ARG A 133 4.79 7.83 -4.43
CA ARG A 133 3.69 8.20 -3.53
C ARG A 133 3.97 9.52 -2.82
N LEU A 134 5.15 9.65 -2.19
CA LEU A 134 5.56 10.84 -1.45
C LEU A 134 5.52 12.10 -2.31
N TYR A 135 5.97 12.00 -3.57
CA TYR A 135 5.91 13.09 -4.54
C TYR A 135 4.49 13.68 -4.67
N TRP A 136 3.52 12.84 -4.98
CA TRP A 136 2.13 13.30 -5.14
C TRP A 136 1.46 13.61 -3.80
N MET A 137 1.76 12.88 -2.74
CA MET A 137 1.27 13.19 -1.39
C MET A 137 1.67 14.62 -0.99
N ARG A 138 2.91 15.00 -1.24
CA ARG A 138 3.43 16.32 -0.87
C ARG A 138 2.81 17.44 -1.70
N LEU A 139 2.72 17.28 -3.02
CA LEU A 139 2.08 18.24 -3.93
C LEU A 139 0.59 18.44 -3.65
N ASN A 140 -0.08 17.37 -3.33
CA ASN A 140 -1.53 17.34 -3.09
C ASN A 140 -1.91 17.70 -1.65
N GLU A 141 -0.91 17.87 -0.77
CA GLU A 141 -1.10 18.08 0.66
C GLU A 141 -1.95 16.97 1.30
N CYS A 142 -1.59 15.73 1.00
CA CYS A 142 -2.24 14.56 1.56
C CYS A 142 -1.84 14.33 3.02
N GLY A 143 -2.76 13.77 3.80
CA GLY A 143 -2.42 13.18 5.09
C GLY A 143 -1.42 12.02 4.92
N THR A 144 -0.58 11.78 5.93
CA THR A 144 0.45 10.73 5.88
C THR A 144 -0.12 9.33 6.10
N LEU A 145 -1.32 9.21 6.67
CA LEU A 145 -2.00 7.94 6.88
C LEU A 145 -3.12 7.78 5.85
N PRO A 146 -3.06 6.73 5.00
CA PRO A 146 -4.14 6.42 4.06
C PRO A 146 -5.28 5.67 4.75
N GLU A 147 -6.40 5.54 4.08
CA GLU A 147 -7.36 4.48 4.36
C GLU A 147 -6.99 3.25 3.52
N ILE A 148 -6.83 2.08 4.18
CA ILE A 148 -6.40 0.84 3.52
C ILE A 148 -7.60 -0.10 3.34
N CYS A 149 -7.75 -0.62 2.11
CA CYS A 149 -8.75 -1.63 1.76
C CYS A 149 -8.09 -2.73 0.94
N ILE A 150 -8.13 -3.98 1.42
CA ILE A 150 -7.58 -5.13 0.69
C ILE A 150 -8.70 -6.11 0.39
N ARG A 151 -9.06 -6.25 -0.91
CA ARG A 151 -10.10 -7.17 -1.36
C ARG A 151 -9.59 -8.08 -2.47
N GLY A 152 -9.53 -9.38 -2.17
CA GLY A 152 -8.84 -10.32 -3.04
C GLY A 152 -7.39 -9.87 -3.24
N GLU A 153 -6.95 -9.79 -4.47
CA GLU A 153 -5.60 -9.35 -4.84
C GLU A 153 -5.41 -7.82 -4.86
N ASN A 154 -6.49 -7.03 -4.82
CA ASN A 154 -6.43 -5.58 -4.91
C ASN A 154 -6.14 -4.95 -3.54
N ASN A 155 -4.99 -4.31 -3.41
CA ASN A 155 -4.52 -3.64 -2.20
C ASN A 155 -4.55 -2.12 -2.42
N PHE A 156 -5.58 -1.46 -1.91
CA PHE A 156 -5.77 -0.01 -2.05
C PHE A 156 -5.24 0.75 -0.85
N ALA A 157 -4.58 1.87 -1.11
CA ALA A 157 -4.34 2.93 -0.14
C ALA A 157 -4.91 4.25 -0.68
N PHE A 158 -5.94 4.77 -0.02
CA PHE A 158 -6.62 6.00 -0.38
C PHE A 158 -6.09 7.15 0.46
N TYR A 159 -5.36 8.07 -0.15
CA TYR A 159 -4.85 9.27 0.50
C TYR A 159 -5.76 10.45 0.18
N LYS A 160 -6.33 11.05 1.21
CA LYS A 160 -7.13 12.26 1.07
C LYS A 160 -6.22 13.48 1.15
N GLY A 161 -6.23 14.29 0.11
CA GLY A 161 -5.44 15.50 0.02
C GLY A 161 -6.28 16.77 0.17
N ARG A 162 -5.69 17.81 0.71
CA ARG A 162 -6.33 19.14 0.80
C ARG A 162 -6.52 19.77 -0.59
N LYS A 163 -5.58 19.51 -1.52
CA LYS A 163 -5.61 20.03 -2.90
C LYS A 163 -6.15 19.00 -3.89
N ALA A 164 -5.75 17.75 -3.75
CA ALA A 164 -6.19 16.65 -4.59
C ALA A 164 -5.93 15.30 -3.91
N ASP A 165 -6.70 14.28 -4.25
CA ASP A 165 -6.54 12.92 -3.71
C ASP A 165 -5.45 12.14 -4.46
N LEU A 166 -4.85 11.17 -3.77
CA LEU A 166 -3.97 10.16 -4.35
C LEU A 166 -4.53 8.77 -4.04
N VAL A 167 -4.62 7.93 -5.04
CA VAL A 167 -4.92 6.50 -4.88
C VAL A 167 -3.69 5.69 -5.28
N TYR A 168 -3.29 4.78 -4.40
CA TYR A 168 -2.29 3.79 -4.68
C TYR A 168 -2.94 2.41 -4.67
N LEU A 169 -2.74 1.64 -5.74
CA LEU A 169 -3.22 0.28 -5.89
C LEU A 169 -2.03 -0.63 -6.16
N ASP A 170 -1.78 -1.58 -5.27
CA ASP A 170 -0.88 -2.70 -5.54
C ASP A 170 -1.71 -3.97 -5.77
N ILE A 171 -1.39 -4.72 -6.82
CA ILE A 171 -2.16 -5.90 -7.20
C ILE A 171 -1.30 -7.13 -6.96
N LYS A 172 -1.71 -7.92 -5.98
CA LYS A 172 -1.06 -9.18 -5.60
C LYS A 172 -0.95 -10.12 -6.80
N ASN A 173 0.19 -10.80 -6.92
CA ASN A 173 0.49 -11.76 -7.99
C ASN A 173 0.40 -11.20 -9.42
N ARG A 174 0.21 -9.89 -9.60
CA ARG A 174 0.15 -9.27 -10.92
C ARG A 174 1.55 -9.18 -11.53
N ASP A 175 1.65 -9.60 -12.77
CA ASP A 175 2.80 -9.35 -13.65
C ASP A 175 2.70 -7.95 -14.28
N HIS A 176 3.74 -7.50 -14.98
CA HIS A 176 3.86 -6.18 -15.62
C HIS A 176 2.70 -5.84 -16.58
N GLY A 177 1.83 -6.75 -16.92
CA GLY A 177 0.68 -6.54 -17.78
C GLY A 177 -0.39 -5.63 -17.16
N GLN A 178 -1.14 -4.92 -18.02
CA GLN A 178 -2.35 -4.24 -17.64
C GLN A 178 -3.48 -5.24 -17.42
N SER A 179 -4.32 -5.07 -16.38
CA SER A 179 -5.50 -5.90 -16.22
C SER A 179 -6.67 -5.40 -17.06
N PHE A 180 -7.58 -6.31 -17.41
CA PHE A 180 -8.81 -5.96 -18.13
C PHE A 180 -9.74 -5.05 -17.35
N ASP A 181 -9.63 -5.04 -16.03
CA ASP A 181 -10.45 -4.26 -15.13
C ASP A 181 -9.80 -2.92 -14.69
N ASP A 182 -8.52 -2.64 -15.02
CA ASP A 182 -7.83 -1.41 -14.61
C ASP A 182 -8.63 -0.16 -14.98
N ALA A 183 -9.14 -0.07 -16.20
CA ALA A 183 -9.89 1.09 -16.64
C ALA A 183 -11.21 1.24 -15.85
N ALA A 184 -11.89 0.12 -15.53
CA ALA A 184 -13.10 0.11 -14.74
C ALA A 184 -12.83 0.50 -13.28
N LEU A 185 -11.74 -0.03 -12.68
CA LEU A 185 -11.34 0.33 -11.32
C LEU A 185 -11.00 1.82 -11.22
N ILE A 186 -10.19 2.34 -12.15
CA ILE A 186 -9.81 3.76 -12.20
C ILE A 186 -11.05 4.65 -12.37
N TRP A 187 -11.98 4.27 -13.25
CA TRP A 187 -13.21 5.02 -13.43
C TRP A 187 -14.09 4.97 -12.19
N ASP A 188 -14.38 3.78 -11.69
CA ASP A 188 -15.34 3.57 -10.60
C ASP A 188 -14.91 4.22 -9.29
N TYR A 189 -13.64 4.07 -8.95
CA TYR A 189 -13.11 4.60 -7.69
C TYR A 189 -12.57 6.02 -7.79
N PHE A 190 -12.29 6.53 -8.99
CA PHE A 190 -11.50 7.75 -9.07
C PHE A 190 -12.02 8.76 -10.13
N PHE A 191 -11.86 8.50 -11.42
CA PHE A 191 -12.13 9.48 -12.47
C PHE A 191 -13.59 9.94 -12.49
N SER A 192 -14.54 9.03 -12.23
CA SER A 192 -15.97 9.40 -12.20
C SER A 192 -16.27 10.50 -11.18
N GLY A 193 -15.50 10.57 -10.10
CA GLY A 193 -15.69 11.49 -9.00
C GLY A 193 -14.90 12.80 -9.08
N LEU A 194 -14.18 13.05 -10.17
CA LEU A 194 -13.26 14.19 -10.24
C LEU A 194 -13.72 15.25 -11.26
N ARG A 195 -13.49 16.51 -10.89
CA ARG A 195 -13.65 17.65 -11.76
C ARG A 195 -12.61 18.71 -11.42
N ARG A 196 -11.96 19.29 -12.44
CA ARG A 196 -11.15 20.50 -12.31
C ARG A 196 -12.02 21.70 -12.63
N GLU A 197 -12.07 22.66 -11.73
CA GLU A 197 -12.76 23.92 -11.93
C GLU A 197 -11.88 24.93 -12.69
N SER A 198 -12.47 26.01 -13.17
CA SER A 198 -11.77 27.05 -13.95
C SER A 198 -10.69 27.79 -13.16
N ASP A 199 -10.77 27.80 -11.83
CA ASP A 199 -9.77 28.37 -10.94
C ASP A 199 -8.59 27.40 -10.63
N GLY A 200 -8.61 26.20 -11.23
CA GLY A 200 -7.61 25.15 -11.02
C GLY A 200 -7.90 24.21 -9.85
N THR A 201 -8.93 24.47 -9.06
CA THR A 201 -9.32 23.59 -7.94
C THR A 201 -9.81 22.24 -8.45
N ILE A 202 -9.37 21.15 -7.81
CA ILE A 202 -9.90 19.81 -8.09
C ILE A 202 -10.99 19.50 -7.07
N ARG A 203 -12.22 19.30 -7.55
CA ARG A 203 -13.36 18.90 -6.72
C ARG A 203 -13.62 17.42 -6.81
N ASN A 204 -13.94 16.83 -5.66
CA ASN A 204 -14.55 15.50 -5.59
C ASN A 204 -16.08 15.66 -5.69
N ILE A 205 -16.66 15.20 -6.79
CA ILE A 205 -18.11 15.22 -7.06
C ILE A 205 -18.79 13.87 -6.77
N GLY A 206 -18.06 12.94 -6.15
CA GLY A 206 -18.53 11.58 -5.82
C GLY A 206 -18.20 10.57 -6.91
N SER A 207 -17.46 9.52 -6.52
CA SER A 207 -17.14 8.38 -7.40
C SER A 207 -18.30 7.39 -7.44
N VAL A 208 -18.34 6.53 -8.47
CA VAL A 208 -19.29 5.40 -8.55
C VAL A 208 -19.12 4.46 -7.35
N LYS A 209 -17.88 4.20 -6.97
CA LYS A 209 -17.54 3.46 -5.75
C LYS A 209 -16.86 4.37 -4.74
N GLU A 210 -17.16 4.13 -3.46
CA GLU A 210 -16.59 4.90 -2.37
C GLU A 210 -15.12 4.50 -2.11
N ARG A 211 -14.26 5.51 -1.95
CA ARG A 211 -12.86 5.36 -1.55
C ARG A 211 -12.76 5.36 -0.04
N LYS A 212 -12.84 4.19 0.54
CA LYS A 212 -12.75 3.99 2.00
C LYS A 212 -11.95 2.74 2.35
N GLY A 213 -11.35 2.77 3.50
CA GLY A 213 -10.66 1.62 4.08
C GLY A 213 -11.63 0.53 4.56
N ASP A 214 -11.06 -0.62 4.88
CA ASP A 214 -11.82 -1.72 5.47
C ASP A 214 -12.40 -1.30 6.82
N THR A 215 -13.66 -1.65 7.04
CA THR A 215 -14.38 -1.33 8.28
C THR A 215 -13.91 -2.17 9.47
N PHE A 216 -13.39 -3.37 9.18
CA PHE A 216 -12.69 -4.20 10.12
C PHE A 216 -11.39 -4.70 9.50
N ALA A 217 -10.27 -4.22 10.02
CA ALA A 217 -8.95 -4.69 9.67
C ALA A 217 -7.96 -4.47 10.83
N ILE A 218 -7.08 -5.45 11.05
CA ILE A 218 -5.93 -5.33 11.95
C ILE A 218 -4.70 -5.70 11.16
N ALA A 219 -3.68 -4.84 11.16
CA ALA A 219 -2.38 -5.18 10.60
C ALA A 219 -1.28 -5.07 11.66
N LEU A 220 -0.33 -6.01 11.59
CA LEU A 220 0.80 -6.13 12.50
C LEU A 220 2.08 -6.31 11.71
N SER A 221 3.15 -5.67 12.14
CA SER A 221 4.48 -5.87 11.58
C SER A 221 5.42 -6.43 12.64
N GLN A 222 6.12 -7.50 12.30
CA GLN A 222 7.13 -8.10 13.19
C GLN A 222 8.17 -7.06 13.60
N GLY A 223 8.44 -6.99 14.90
CA GLY A 223 9.35 -6.01 15.51
C GLY A 223 8.71 -4.69 15.93
N SER A 224 7.50 -4.36 15.45
CA SER A 224 6.80 -3.12 15.84
C SER A 224 6.02 -3.26 17.14
N SER A 225 6.03 -2.21 17.95
CA SER A 225 5.12 -2.03 19.12
C SER A 225 3.81 -1.32 18.76
N ARG A 226 3.54 -1.13 17.47
CA ARG A 226 2.33 -0.48 16.97
C ARG A 226 1.58 -1.43 16.07
N ALA A 227 0.28 -1.28 16.03
CA ALA A 227 -0.63 -2.01 15.18
C ALA A 227 -1.52 -1.03 14.40
N TRP A 228 -1.98 -1.47 13.25
CA TRP A 228 -3.03 -0.82 12.50
C TRP A 228 -4.37 -1.45 12.87
N LYS A 229 -5.34 -0.65 13.27
CA LYS A 229 -6.72 -1.11 13.53
C LYS A 229 -7.71 -0.13 12.89
N ASN A 230 -8.48 -0.60 11.92
CA ASN A 230 -9.58 0.17 11.29
C ASN A 230 -9.12 1.57 10.84
N ASN A 231 -8.04 1.64 10.07
CA ASN A 231 -7.43 2.87 9.55
C ASN A 231 -6.84 3.81 10.61
N GLN A 232 -6.53 3.30 11.78
CA GLN A 232 -5.85 4.02 12.85
C GLN A 232 -4.64 3.24 13.34
N VAL A 233 -3.61 3.96 13.76
CA VAL A 233 -2.45 3.37 14.43
C VAL A 233 -2.69 3.37 15.92
N ILE A 234 -2.59 2.19 16.53
CA ILE A 234 -2.70 2.00 18.00
C ILE A 234 -1.39 1.44 18.54
N LYS A 235 -1.12 1.64 19.81
CA LYS A 235 0.10 1.19 20.48
C LYS A 235 -0.17 -0.11 21.22
N MET A 236 0.75 -1.08 21.13
CA MET A 236 0.75 -2.32 21.90
C MET A 236 1.60 -2.15 23.17
N THR A 237 1.39 -3.00 24.17
CA THR A 237 2.21 -3.07 25.39
C THR A 237 3.62 -3.61 25.12
N GLY A 238 3.79 -4.43 24.06
CA GLY A 238 5.06 -4.98 23.63
C GLY A 238 5.12 -5.12 22.11
N ASN A 239 6.27 -5.55 21.58
CA ASN A 239 6.47 -5.68 20.14
C ASN A 239 5.80 -6.96 19.61
N ALA A 240 5.29 -6.91 18.39
CA ALA A 240 4.93 -8.12 17.65
C ALA A 240 6.21 -8.95 17.39
N ILE A 241 6.22 -10.21 17.80
CA ILE A 241 7.40 -11.08 17.78
C ILE A 241 7.30 -12.07 16.64
N ARG A 242 8.36 -12.21 15.85
CA ARG A 242 8.55 -13.32 14.93
C ARG A 242 8.96 -14.56 15.73
N TRP A 243 8.14 -15.59 15.70
CA TRP A 243 8.40 -16.84 16.40
C TRP A 243 8.53 -18.02 15.44
N GLU A 244 9.67 -18.72 15.49
CA GLU A 244 9.92 -19.94 14.73
C GLU A 244 9.61 -21.15 15.57
N LYS A 245 8.59 -21.90 15.19
CA LYS A 245 8.28 -23.20 15.80
C LYS A 245 9.18 -24.26 15.22
N LEU A 246 10.04 -24.82 16.06
CA LEU A 246 10.97 -25.87 15.66
C LEU A 246 10.33 -27.24 15.81
N LYS A 247 10.72 -28.16 14.94
CA LYS A 247 10.46 -29.61 15.05
C LYS A 247 11.79 -30.36 14.95
N TYR A 248 12.07 -31.15 15.94
CA TYR A 248 13.26 -32.01 15.95
C TYR A 248 13.02 -33.29 15.15
N HIS A 249 13.97 -33.69 14.30
CA HIS A 249 13.99 -34.99 13.65
C HIS A 249 14.71 -36.00 14.55
N GLY A 250 13.98 -37.04 15.01
CA GLY A 250 14.40 -37.93 16.07
C GLY A 250 15.78 -38.60 15.93
N LEU A 251 16.08 -39.26 14.83
CA LEU A 251 17.30 -40.07 14.70
C LEU A 251 18.60 -39.29 14.42
N ASN A 252 18.53 -38.12 13.80
CA ASN A 252 19.72 -37.36 13.38
C ASN A 252 19.86 -35.99 14.06
N GLY A 253 19.02 -35.65 15.05
CA GLY A 253 19.12 -34.44 15.84
C GLY A 253 19.00 -33.11 15.07
N GLY A 254 18.59 -33.15 13.79
CA GLY A 254 18.45 -31.95 12.96
C GLY A 254 17.20 -31.15 13.34
N GLU A 255 17.35 -29.82 13.46
CA GLU A 255 16.23 -28.90 13.62
C GLU A 255 15.56 -28.62 12.28
N LYS A 256 14.23 -28.57 12.29
CA LYS A 256 13.45 -28.14 11.14
C LYS A 256 12.41 -27.09 11.57
N VAL A 257 12.35 -25.96 10.92
CA VAL A 257 11.29 -24.97 11.14
C VAL A 257 9.96 -25.59 10.70
N ARG A 258 9.02 -25.69 11.64
CA ARG A 258 7.66 -26.19 11.40
C ARG A 258 6.74 -25.09 10.86
N GLY A 259 6.95 -23.88 11.33
CA GLY A 259 6.21 -22.70 10.92
C GLY A 259 6.77 -21.44 11.56
N ILE A 260 6.46 -20.31 10.97
CA ILE A 260 6.80 -18.99 11.45
C ILE A 260 5.49 -18.27 11.74
N TYR A 261 5.39 -17.63 12.91
CA TYR A 261 4.18 -17.00 13.38
C TYR A 261 4.47 -15.61 13.93
N THR A 262 3.51 -14.71 13.81
CA THR A 262 3.55 -13.40 14.46
C THR A 262 2.82 -13.49 15.80
N CYS A 263 3.59 -13.43 16.89
CA CYS A 263 3.04 -13.49 18.25
C CYS A 263 2.93 -12.08 18.82
N VAL A 264 1.81 -11.80 19.50
CA VAL A 264 1.50 -10.50 20.11
C VAL A 264 1.03 -10.68 21.55
N PRO A 265 1.12 -9.60 22.38
CA PRO A 265 0.61 -9.63 23.75
C PRO A 265 -0.88 -9.99 23.81
N LEU A 266 -1.28 -10.82 24.78
CA LEU A 266 -2.69 -11.12 25.03
C LEU A 266 -3.50 -9.89 25.44
N THR A 267 -2.89 -8.95 26.14
CA THR A 267 -3.50 -7.66 26.49
C THR A 267 -3.87 -6.86 25.25
N PHE A 268 -3.00 -6.85 24.21
CA PHE A 268 -3.31 -6.25 22.93
C PHE A 268 -4.49 -6.94 22.24
N LEU A 269 -4.53 -8.27 22.22
CA LEU A 269 -5.65 -9.01 21.63
C LEU A 269 -6.98 -8.71 22.35
N ALA A 270 -6.93 -8.61 23.69
CA ALA A 270 -8.09 -8.17 24.44
C ALA A 270 -8.60 -6.81 23.96
N GLU A 271 -7.73 -5.80 23.93
CA GLU A 271 -8.07 -4.45 23.48
C GLU A 271 -8.53 -4.40 22.01
N ALA A 272 -7.84 -5.11 21.14
CA ALA A 272 -8.13 -5.12 19.70
C ALA A 272 -9.50 -5.71 19.37
N PHE A 273 -10.00 -6.64 20.22
CA PHE A 273 -11.26 -7.36 20.04
C PHE A 273 -12.32 -7.07 21.11
N ASP A 274 -12.19 -5.94 21.81
CA ASP A 274 -13.14 -5.47 22.84
C ASP A 274 -13.38 -6.51 23.95
N GLY A 275 -12.36 -7.23 24.37
CA GLY A 275 -12.36 -8.21 25.45
C GLY A 275 -11.55 -7.74 26.66
N GLU A 276 -11.39 -8.62 27.65
CA GLU A 276 -10.64 -8.38 28.89
C GLU A 276 -9.58 -9.47 29.10
N CYS A 277 -8.40 -9.10 29.58
CA CYS A 277 -7.31 -10.05 29.88
C CYS A 277 -6.88 -9.95 31.33
N GLU A 278 -7.01 -11.05 32.07
CA GLU A 278 -6.50 -11.23 33.43
C GLU A 278 -5.22 -12.07 33.39
N TYR A 279 -4.10 -11.51 33.80
CA TYR A 279 -2.81 -12.21 33.85
C TYR A 279 -2.37 -12.48 35.28
N SER A 280 -2.03 -13.73 35.59
CA SER A 280 -1.47 -14.14 36.89
C SER A 280 0.06 -14.32 36.78
N LYS A 281 0.80 -13.49 37.51
CA LYS A 281 2.27 -13.57 37.58
C LYS A 281 2.77 -14.82 38.32
N ASP A 282 2.01 -15.31 39.29
CA ASP A 282 2.41 -16.44 40.13
C ASP A 282 2.35 -17.77 39.37
N THR A 283 1.33 -17.93 38.53
CA THR A 283 1.11 -19.17 37.78
C THR A 283 1.58 -19.04 36.30
N LEU A 284 1.94 -17.85 35.85
CA LEU A 284 2.26 -17.52 34.46
C LEU A 284 1.15 -17.99 33.50
N THR A 285 -0.09 -17.70 33.90
CA THR A 285 -1.31 -18.02 33.15
C THR A 285 -2.09 -16.72 32.84
N ALA A 286 -2.91 -16.78 31.81
CA ALA A 286 -3.84 -15.69 31.50
C ALA A 286 -5.22 -16.23 31.15
N VAL A 287 -6.24 -15.47 31.51
CA VAL A 287 -7.63 -15.67 31.06
C VAL A 287 -8.04 -14.49 30.21
N LEU A 288 -8.38 -14.77 28.97
CA LEU A 288 -8.94 -13.78 28.05
C LEU A 288 -10.44 -14.01 27.96
N THR A 289 -11.21 -12.99 28.38
CA THR A 289 -12.67 -12.98 28.23
C THR A 289 -13.01 -12.21 26.94
N LEU A 290 -13.58 -12.92 25.95
CA LEU A 290 -14.00 -12.32 24.68
C LEU A 290 -15.27 -11.48 24.85
N LYS A 291 -15.54 -10.60 23.89
CA LYS A 291 -16.74 -9.75 23.87
C LYS A 291 -18.07 -10.53 23.99
N ASP A 292 -18.11 -11.75 23.47
CA ASP A 292 -19.27 -12.65 23.55
C ASP A 292 -19.38 -13.44 24.84
N GLY A 293 -18.43 -13.25 25.78
CA GLY A 293 -18.40 -13.88 27.10
C GLY A 293 -17.63 -15.21 27.15
N ARG A 294 -17.15 -15.75 26.02
CA ARG A 294 -16.28 -16.93 26.01
C ARG A 294 -14.97 -16.66 26.75
N LYS A 295 -14.49 -17.64 27.50
CA LYS A 295 -13.24 -17.52 28.25
C LYS A 295 -12.18 -18.44 27.69
N MET A 296 -11.04 -17.87 27.34
CA MET A 296 -9.88 -18.58 26.82
C MET A 296 -8.75 -18.54 27.85
N GLN A 297 -8.23 -19.73 28.23
CA GLN A 297 -7.17 -19.86 29.23
C GLN A 297 -5.87 -20.27 28.58
N PHE A 298 -4.81 -19.55 28.90
CA PHE A 298 -3.46 -19.74 28.37
C PHE A 298 -2.47 -19.96 29.50
N ALA A 299 -1.46 -20.78 29.27
CA ALA A 299 -0.34 -20.99 30.18
C ALA A 299 0.99 -20.90 29.45
N ARG A 300 2.00 -20.32 30.09
CA ARG A 300 3.35 -20.21 29.56
C ARG A 300 3.86 -21.56 29.05
N GLY A 301 4.39 -21.59 27.83
CA GLY A 301 4.98 -22.77 27.21
C GLY A 301 3.97 -23.83 26.77
N SER A 302 2.67 -23.63 27.05
CA SER A 302 1.61 -24.54 26.57
C SER A 302 1.26 -24.23 25.11
N ILE A 303 1.13 -25.29 24.31
CA ILE A 303 0.51 -25.22 22.99
C ILE A 303 -1.02 -25.37 23.06
N GLY A 304 -1.56 -25.74 24.23
CA GLY A 304 -2.99 -25.87 24.45
C GLY A 304 -3.60 -24.57 24.99
N CYS A 305 -4.75 -24.22 24.45
CA CYS A 305 -5.65 -23.22 24.97
C CYS A 305 -6.94 -23.91 25.40
N VAL A 306 -7.46 -23.59 26.59
CA VAL A 306 -8.76 -24.10 27.06
C VAL A 306 -9.80 -23.02 26.83
N THR A 307 -10.83 -23.34 26.04
CA THR A 307 -11.99 -22.45 25.79
C THR A 307 -13.24 -23.16 26.26
N ASP A 308 -13.95 -22.63 27.25
CA ASP A 308 -15.19 -23.21 27.77
C ASP A 308 -15.09 -24.70 28.11
N GLN A 309 -13.96 -25.10 28.76
CA GLN A 309 -13.58 -26.46 29.15
C GLN A 309 -13.11 -27.39 28.01
N GLU A 310 -13.07 -26.92 26.77
CA GLU A 310 -12.52 -27.68 25.63
C GLU A 310 -11.05 -27.28 25.38
N LEU A 311 -10.19 -28.27 25.19
CA LEU A 311 -8.78 -28.07 24.89
C LEU A 311 -8.55 -28.00 23.38
N THR A 312 -7.99 -26.89 22.91
CA THR A 312 -7.62 -26.69 21.51
C THR A 312 -6.13 -26.43 21.36
N ALA A 313 -5.52 -27.00 20.32
CA ALA A 313 -4.11 -26.77 20.02
C ALA A 313 -3.91 -25.43 19.27
N MET A 314 -3.01 -24.60 19.78
CA MET A 314 -2.52 -23.41 19.08
C MET A 314 -1.46 -23.78 18.02
N TYR A 315 -1.13 -22.84 17.15
CA TYR A 315 -0.07 -23.04 16.15
C TYR A 315 1.32 -23.14 16.79
N CYS A 316 1.56 -22.37 17.83
CA CYS A 316 2.77 -22.40 18.66
C CYS A 316 2.42 -22.24 20.14
N GLU A 317 3.39 -22.45 21.01
CA GLU A 317 3.25 -22.28 22.45
C GLU A 317 3.01 -20.81 22.84
N ALA A 318 2.29 -20.56 23.93
CA ALA A 318 2.19 -19.26 24.56
C ALA A 318 3.57 -18.85 25.12
N LEU A 319 4.11 -17.74 24.61
CA LEU A 319 5.41 -17.23 25.01
C LEU A 319 5.25 -16.30 26.22
N HIS A 320 6.25 -16.25 27.09
CA HIS A 320 6.32 -15.24 28.13
C HIS A 320 7.42 -14.24 27.79
N ARG A 321 7.06 -12.99 27.58
CA ARG A 321 7.97 -11.87 27.28
C ARG A 321 7.47 -10.61 27.98
N ASP A 322 8.37 -9.78 28.42
CA ASP A 322 8.08 -8.44 28.97
C ASP A 322 7.01 -8.44 30.10
N GLY A 323 6.89 -9.56 30.81
CA GLY A 323 5.97 -9.71 31.94
C GLY A 323 4.54 -10.10 31.59
N GLU A 324 4.27 -10.51 30.34
CA GLU A 324 2.95 -10.97 29.87
C GLU A 324 3.06 -12.15 28.90
N LEU A 325 1.93 -12.75 28.55
CA LEU A 325 1.86 -13.83 27.58
C LEU A 325 1.61 -13.32 26.16
N TYR A 326 2.27 -13.96 25.22
CA TYR A 326 2.14 -13.74 23.78
C TYR A 326 1.62 -15.00 23.10
N VAL A 327 0.72 -14.85 22.15
CA VAL A 327 0.19 -15.92 21.31
C VAL A 327 0.20 -15.55 19.84
N SER A 328 0.13 -16.55 18.95
CA SER A 328 0.00 -16.29 17.51
C SER A 328 -1.27 -15.52 17.20
N ALA A 329 -1.11 -14.34 16.60
CA ALA A 329 -2.23 -13.51 16.18
C ALA A 329 -3.06 -14.19 15.08
N GLU A 330 -2.41 -14.93 14.16
CA GLU A 330 -3.08 -15.67 13.09
C GLU A 330 -3.99 -16.79 13.66
N TRP A 331 -3.47 -17.54 14.63
CA TRP A 331 -4.25 -18.57 15.28
C TRP A 331 -5.44 -17.99 16.01
N PHE A 332 -5.20 -16.94 16.79
CA PHE A 332 -6.24 -16.27 17.57
C PHE A 332 -7.36 -15.72 16.67
N ALA A 333 -7.01 -14.99 15.62
CA ALA A 333 -7.96 -14.40 14.69
C ALA A 333 -8.84 -15.48 14.00
N LYS A 334 -8.19 -16.55 13.53
CA LYS A 334 -8.90 -17.65 12.86
C LYS A 334 -9.76 -18.47 13.83
N TYR A 335 -9.20 -18.84 14.99
CA TYR A 335 -9.88 -19.72 15.94
C TYR A 335 -11.00 -19.00 16.71
N ALA A 336 -10.70 -17.82 17.30
CA ALA A 336 -11.65 -17.12 18.17
C ALA A 336 -12.78 -16.42 17.40
N TYR A 337 -12.48 -15.93 16.18
CA TYR A 337 -13.39 -15.05 15.42
C TYR A 337 -13.64 -15.48 13.98
N ASN A 338 -13.08 -16.61 13.52
CA ASN A 338 -13.20 -17.09 12.14
C ASN A 338 -12.82 -16.04 11.08
N LEU A 339 -11.79 -15.23 11.36
CA LEU A 339 -11.30 -14.18 10.49
C LEU A 339 -10.33 -14.70 9.45
N GLN A 340 -10.19 -13.96 8.36
CA GLN A 340 -9.20 -14.20 7.33
C GLN A 340 -7.87 -13.55 7.72
N VAL A 341 -6.77 -14.21 7.41
CA VAL A 341 -5.41 -13.70 7.68
C VAL A 341 -4.57 -13.91 6.44
N SER A 342 -3.97 -12.86 5.94
CA SER A 342 -2.94 -12.93 4.93
C SER A 342 -1.61 -12.39 5.46
N GLU A 343 -0.49 -12.94 4.96
CA GLU A 343 0.86 -12.58 5.42
C GLU A 343 1.75 -12.29 4.22
N CYS A 344 2.55 -11.25 4.33
CA CYS A 344 3.58 -10.93 3.38
C CYS A 344 4.75 -10.23 4.09
N ASP A 345 5.95 -10.80 3.93
CA ASP A 345 7.22 -10.18 4.36
C ASP A 345 7.22 -9.71 5.83
N GLY A 346 6.68 -10.55 6.74
CA GLY A 346 6.62 -10.28 8.18
C GLY A 346 5.53 -9.28 8.60
N VAL A 347 4.64 -8.93 7.70
CA VAL A 347 3.42 -8.18 7.98
C VAL A 347 2.23 -9.10 7.83
N ILE A 348 1.31 -9.08 8.78
CA ILE A 348 0.03 -9.78 8.67
C ILE A 348 -1.11 -8.78 8.58
N TYR A 349 -2.14 -9.14 7.80
CA TYR A 349 -3.39 -8.41 7.65
C TYR A 349 -4.56 -9.32 7.98
N ILE A 350 -5.35 -8.94 8.99
CA ILE A 350 -6.47 -9.70 9.54
C ILE A 350 -7.75 -8.93 9.17
N THR A 351 -8.72 -9.61 8.57
CA THR A 351 -9.99 -9.00 8.17
C THR A 351 -11.14 -10.02 8.16
N ASP A 352 -12.37 -9.55 7.98
CA ASP A 352 -13.60 -10.36 7.95
C ASP A 352 -13.96 -10.89 6.55
N HIS A 353 -13.12 -10.61 5.56
CA HIS A 353 -13.32 -11.03 4.17
C HIS A 353 -12.01 -11.54 3.55
N PHE A 354 -12.10 -12.13 2.35
CA PHE A 354 -10.93 -12.63 1.63
C PHE A 354 -10.03 -11.47 1.18
N SER A 355 -8.76 -11.56 1.58
CA SER A 355 -7.73 -10.57 1.27
C SER A 355 -6.37 -11.25 1.08
N GLU A 356 -5.59 -10.78 0.12
CA GLU A 356 -4.22 -11.20 -0.14
C GLU A 356 -3.29 -9.99 -0.08
N LEU A 357 -2.53 -9.90 0.99
CA LEU A 357 -1.59 -8.80 1.23
C LEU A 357 -0.44 -8.85 0.22
N SER A 358 -0.26 -7.78 -0.51
CA SER A 358 0.82 -7.61 -1.48
C SER A 358 2.11 -7.11 -0.84
N LEU A 359 3.23 -7.26 -1.55
CA LEU A 359 4.54 -6.85 -1.06
C LEU A 359 4.66 -5.34 -0.83
N ASN A 360 4.22 -4.53 -1.79
CA ASN A 360 4.29 -3.08 -1.65
C ASN A 360 3.34 -2.55 -0.57
N MET A 361 2.17 -3.19 -0.38
CA MET A 361 1.26 -2.82 0.70
C MET A 361 1.82 -3.25 2.07
N ALA A 362 2.45 -4.40 2.16
CA ALA A 362 3.15 -4.84 3.37
C ALA A 362 4.26 -3.86 3.76
N ASP A 363 5.05 -3.39 2.79
CA ASP A 363 6.08 -2.39 3.00
C ASP A 363 5.49 -1.05 3.48
N LEU A 364 4.43 -0.58 2.86
CA LEU A 364 3.71 0.63 3.28
C LEU A 364 3.20 0.52 4.73
N ILE A 365 2.56 -0.60 5.09
CA ILE A 365 2.07 -0.83 6.45
C ILE A 365 3.23 -0.88 7.44
N ARG A 366 4.31 -1.57 7.10
CA ARG A 366 5.53 -1.63 7.92
C ARG A 366 6.10 -0.24 8.18
N ASP A 367 6.19 0.58 7.15
CA ASP A 367 6.68 1.95 7.26
C ASP A 367 5.79 2.79 8.19
N ILE A 368 4.47 2.70 8.05
CA ILE A 368 3.51 3.38 8.94
C ILE A 368 3.71 2.94 10.41
N LEU A 369 3.80 1.64 10.64
CA LEU A 369 3.92 1.08 11.98
C LEU A 369 5.28 1.36 12.65
N ASN A 370 6.31 1.73 11.88
CA ASN A 370 7.64 2.07 12.37
C ASN A 370 7.96 3.58 12.32
N ASP A 371 6.97 4.46 12.10
CA ASP A 371 7.14 5.91 11.92
C ASP A 371 8.07 6.30 10.76
N LYS A 372 8.07 5.51 9.70
CA LYS A 372 8.88 5.71 8.49
C LYS A 372 8.05 5.97 7.24
N ALA A 373 6.76 6.27 7.41
CA ALA A 373 5.85 6.54 6.30
C ALA A 373 6.31 7.71 5.43
N VAL A 374 6.94 8.70 6.05
CA VAL A 374 7.57 9.85 5.40
C VAL A 374 9.02 10.01 5.88
N PRO A 375 9.94 10.51 5.05
CA PRO A 375 11.30 10.83 5.48
C PRO A 375 11.34 12.11 6.31
N ASP A 376 12.44 12.31 7.07
CA ASP A 376 12.59 13.46 7.96
C ASP A 376 12.54 14.81 7.23
N ASN A 377 13.00 14.86 5.98
CA ASN A 377 12.98 16.05 5.13
C ASN A 377 11.70 16.22 4.32
N TYR A 378 10.64 15.46 4.62
CA TYR A 378 9.39 15.48 3.83
C TYR A 378 8.80 16.87 3.65
N ASP A 379 8.79 17.69 4.69
CA ASP A 379 8.26 19.06 4.62
C ASP A 379 9.13 20.00 3.79
N GLU A 380 10.37 19.66 3.60
CA GLU A 380 11.34 20.44 2.83
C GLU A 380 11.34 20.07 1.32
N MET A 381 10.62 19.05 0.87
CA MET A 381 10.64 18.57 -0.51
C MET A 381 10.01 19.54 -1.53
N ILE A 382 9.33 20.60 -1.09
CA ILE A 382 8.77 21.66 -1.96
C ILE A 382 9.59 22.92 -1.84
#